data_6b0bc4eb3053c56a0548909b061429bc
#
_entry.id   6b0bc4eb3053c56a0548909b061429bc
#
_cell.length_a   1.000
_cell.length_b   1.000
_cell.length_c   1.000
_cell.angle_alpha   90.00
_cell.angle_beta   90.00
_cell.angle_gamma   90.00
#
_symmetry.space_group_name_H-M   'P 1'
#
loop_
_entity.id
_entity.type
_entity.pdbx_description
1 polymer ?
#
loop_
_entity_poly.entity_id
_entity_poly.type
_entity_poly.pdbx_seq_one_letter_code
_entity_poly.pdbx_strand_id
1 'polypeptide(L)'
;MQFIKIIFVLLILSHPINVAFAIDPDREYIRTPADIGQDFEYLIVRTSDGYDINTWIYSADAEKDNGRVLILAYPDAGNMSYFVYHSAIFASQGYTVVTFDYRGFGKSSDFEIDKDSLYYNEFATDLIAVTDEVNQKFQDKQIGIWAMSMGTIIAVKAFGSLEGKVDFMITEGFVSNTYLIVERTFEQKGKTIRLPMESRAYLSDLKTIKIPLMIFAASQDKITTYEDALNVKKIISANCEVIRFDGEHLGGFNSGDGEWGEYYISEINRFLNGNYPSNQAATAKGIESE
;
A
#
# COMPACT_ATOMS: atom_id res chain seq x y z
N MET A 1 -57.56 3.17 -46.76
CA MET A 1 -57.10 3.51 -45.34
C MET A 1 -56.17 2.43 -44.84
N GLN A 2 -54.87 2.67 -44.94
CA GLN A 2 -53.85 1.75 -44.49
C GLN A 2 -53.42 2.15 -43.06
N PHE A 3 -53.62 1.25 -42.09
CA PHE A 3 -53.16 1.44 -40.71
C PHE A 3 -51.69 1.07 -40.65
N ILE A 4 -50.81 2.07 -40.41
CA ILE A 4 -49.40 1.88 -40.09
C ILE A 4 -49.34 1.50 -38.62
N LYS A 5 -48.94 0.25 -38.32
CA LYS A 5 -48.59 -0.19 -36.96
C LYS A 5 -47.17 0.28 -36.67
N ILE A 6 -47.04 1.28 -35.80
CA ILE A 6 -45.75 1.69 -35.23
C ILE A 6 -45.39 0.70 -34.14
N ILE A 7 -44.38 -0.13 -34.39
CA ILE A 7 -43.78 -1.01 -33.38
C ILE A 7 -42.74 -0.17 -32.62
N PHE A 8 -43.04 0.17 -31.36
CA PHE A 8 -42.08 0.75 -30.47
C PHE A 8 -41.15 -0.38 -30.00
N VAL A 9 -39.91 -0.43 -30.53
CA VAL A 9 -38.84 -1.29 -30.02
C VAL A 9 -38.23 -0.56 -28.82
N LEU A 10 -38.55 -1.00 -27.60
CA LEU A 10 -37.89 -0.58 -26.39
C LEU A 10 -36.48 -1.17 -26.42
N LEU A 11 -35.49 -0.40 -26.82
CA LEU A 11 -34.09 -0.70 -26.62
C LEU A 11 -33.79 -0.53 -25.13
N ILE A 12 -33.86 -1.63 -24.36
CA ILE A 12 -33.29 -1.69 -23.02
C ILE A 12 -31.76 -1.65 -23.20
N LEU A 13 -31.19 -0.47 -23.07
CA LEU A 13 -29.75 -0.31 -22.90
C LEU A 13 -29.36 -0.99 -21.55
N SER A 14 -29.01 -2.26 -21.63
CA SER A 14 -28.35 -2.93 -20.54
C SER A 14 -26.95 -2.30 -20.40
N HIS A 15 -26.84 -1.27 -19.58
CA HIS A 15 -25.54 -0.86 -19.07
C HIS A 15 -25.02 -2.06 -18.28
N PRO A 16 -23.80 -2.54 -18.52
CA PRO A 16 -23.20 -3.52 -17.64
C PRO A 16 -23.17 -2.87 -16.24
N ILE A 17 -23.89 -3.47 -15.30
CA ILE A 17 -23.74 -3.11 -13.89
C ILE A 17 -22.32 -3.53 -13.57
N ASN A 18 -21.41 -2.57 -13.52
CA ASN A 18 -20.08 -2.80 -12.95
C ASN A 18 -20.29 -3.12 -11.47
N VAL A 19 -20.34 -4.40 -11.15
CA VAL A 19 -20.38 -4.88 -9.77
C VAL A 19 -19.02 -4.54 -9.18
N ALA A 20 -18.95 -3.47 -8.42
CA ALA A 20 -17.75 -3.09 -7.71
C ALA A 20 -17.69 -3.89 -6.41
N PHE A 21 -16.62 -4.66 -6.21
CA PHE A 21 -16.38 -5.48 -5.03
C PHE A 21 -15.60 -4.72 -3.95
N ALA A 22 -15.67 -5.15 -2.69
CA ALA A 22 -14.85 -4.64 -1.62
C ALA A 22 -13.38 -5.09 -1.80
N ILE A 23 -13.22 -6.33 -2.28
CA ILE A 23 -11.93 -6.94 -2.62
C ILE A 23 -12.08 -7.59 -4.00
N ASP A 24 -11.13 -7.37 -4.89
CA ASP A 24 -11.13 -7.98 -6.23
C ASP A 24 -9.75 -8.60 -6.56
N PRO A 25 -9.45 -9.76 -5.94
CA PRO A 25 -8.18 -10.44 -6.14
C PRO A 25 -8.05 -11.00 -7.55
N ASP A 26 -6.88 -10.82 -8.15
CA ASP A 26 -6.49 -11.50 -9.37
C ASP A 26 -5.52 -12.63 -9.04
N ARG A 27 -5.79 -13.83 -9.55
CA ARG A 27 -4.92 -15.01 -9.36
C ARG A 27 -3.82 -15.09 -10.42
N GLU A 28 -3.97 -14.42 -11.55
CA GLU A 28 -3.00 -14.42 -12.62
C GLU A 28 -2.10 -13.19 -12.57
N TYR A 29 -0.80 -13.38 -12.79
CA TYR A 29 0.14 -12.28 -12.90
C TYR A 29 0.04 -11.63 -14.27
N ILE A 30 -0.04 -10.30 -14.31
CA ILE A 30 0.02 -9.53 -15.55
C ILE A 30 1.47 -9.44 -16.07
N ARG A 31 2.44 -9.56 -15.17
CA ARG A 31 3.88 -9.61 -15.44
C ARG A 31 4.66 -10.05 -14.21
N THR A 32 5.89 -10.49 -14.44
CA THR A 32 6.86 -10.77 -13.38
C THR A 32 8.03 -9.77 -13.44
N PRO A 33 8.87 -9.65 -12.41
CA PRO A 33 10.07 -8.82 -12.49
C PRO A 33 11.01 -9.24 -13.64
N ALA A 34 11.10 -10.54 -13.94
CA ALA A 34 11.91 -11.06 -15.05
C ALA A 34 11.45 -10.54 -16.42
N ASP A 35 10.15 -10.30 -16.62
CA ASP A 35 9.59 -9.79 -17.89
C ASP A 35 10.09 -8.38 -18.24
N ILE A 36 10.61 -7.65 -17.26
CA ILE A 36 11.21 -6.33 -17.45
C ILE A 36 12.74 -6.33 -17.23
N GLY A 37 13.35 -7.51 -17.12
CA GLY A 37 14.78 -7.66 -16.89
C GLY A 37 15.23 -7.24 -15.48
N GLN A 38 14.33 -7.22 -14.52
CA GLN A 38 14.62 -6.91 -13.11
C GLN A 38 14.98 -8.19 -12.36
N ASP A 39 16.17 -8.21 -11.77
CA ASP A 39 16.58 -9.29 -10.88
C ASP A 39 15.75 -9.27 -9.59
N PHE A 40 15.34 -10.44 -9.16
CA PHE A 40 14.57 -10.61 -7.92
C PHE A 40 14.81 -12.00 -7.31
N GLU A 41 14.58 -12.08 -6.00
CA GLU A 41 14.52 -13.33 -5.26
C GLU A 41 13.04 -13.73 -5.08
N TYR A 42 12.74 -15.00 -5.30
CA TYR A 42 11.44 -15.59 -5.01
C TYR A 42 11.49 -16.30 -3.65
N LEU A 43 10.48 -16.04 -2.82
CA LEU A 43 10.39 -16.62 -1.48
C LEU A 43 8.95 -17.02 -1.17
N ILE A 44 8.77 -18.13 -0.44
CA ILE A 44 7.50 -18.51 0.20
C ILE A 44 7.63 -18.27 1.70
N VAL A 45 6.79 -17.41 2.24
CA VAL A 45 6.73 -17.12 3.67
C VAL A 45 5.55 -17.86 4.29
N ARG A 46 5.80 -18.60 5.37
CA ARG A 46 4.75 -19.34 6.09
C ARG A 46 4.15 -18.47 7.19
N THR A 47 2.82 -18.28 7.17
CA THR A 47 2.11 -17.57 8.24
C THR A 47 1.94 -18.45 9.48
N SER A 48 1.69 -17.83 10.63
CA SER A 48 1.48 -18.54 11.91
C SER A 48 0.24 -19.43 11.92
N ASP A 49 -0.75 -19.11 11.08
CA ASP A 49 -1.99 -19.87 10.91
C ASP A 49 -1.97 -20.81 9.68
N GLY A 50 -0.79 -20.97 9.06
CA GLY A 50 -0.50 -22.04 8.13
C GLY A 50 -0.77 -21.78 6.65
N TYR A 51 -0.75 -20.52 6.19
CA TYR A 51 -0.82 -20.16 4.78
C TYR A 51 0.57 -19.88 4.21
N ASP A 52 0.78 -20.21 2.95
CA ASP A 52 2.00 -19.91 2.20
C ASP A 52 1.80 -18.60 1.42
N ILE A 53 2.63 -17.62 1.70
CA ILE A 53 2.59 -16.28 1.12
C ILE A 53 3.70 -16.13 0.10
N ASN A 54 3.30 -15.95 -1.15
CA ASN A 54 4.20 -15.75 -2.26
C ASN A 54 4.81 -14.35 -2.21
N THR A 55 6.14 -14.25 -2.27
CA THR A 55 6.88 -13.03 -2.01
C THR A 55 7.99 -12.83 -3.04
N TRP A 56 8.16 -11.61 -3.53
CA TRP A 56 9.29 -11.19 -4.37
C TRP A 56 10.12 -10.15 -3.65
N ILE A 57 11.45 -10.30 -3.71
CA ILE A 57 12.40 -9.35 -3.17
C ILE A 57 13.21 -8.77 -4.31
N TYR A 58 13.08 -7.47 -4.54
CA TYR A 58 13.86 -6.70 -5.50
C TYR A 58 15.08 -6.15 -4.78
N SER A 59 16.27 -6.53 -5.22
CA SER A 59 17.50 -5.99 -4.65
C SER A 59 17.66 -4.52 -5.02
N ALA A 60 18.13 -3.73 -4.08
CA ALA A 60 18.57 -2.37 -4.36
C ALA A 60 19.69 -2.36 -5.40
N ASP A 61 19.76 -1.30 -6.21
CA ASP A 61 20.96 -1.00 -6.99
C ASP A 61 22.16 -0.91 -6.04
N ALA A 62 23.16 -1.78 -6.24
CA ALA A 62 24.27 -1.95 -5.31
C ALA A 62 25.11 -0.68 -5.13
N GLU A 63 25.15 0.20 -6.14
CA GLU A 63 25.89 1.48 -6.07
C GLU A 63 25.11 2.55 -5.29
N LYS A 64 23.79 2.36 -5.14
CA LYS A 64 22.87 3.32 -4.51
C LYS A 64 22.22 2.81 -3.23
N ASP A 65 22.53 1.57 -2.78
CA ASP A 65 21.87 0.96 -1.61
C ASP A 65 21.83 1.93 -0.42
N ASN A 66 20.64 2.37 -0.09
CA ASN A 66 20.39 3.34 0.96
C ASN A 66 20.16 2.72 2.35
N GLY A 67 20.32 1.41 2.47
CA GLY A 67 20.14 0.67 3.73
C GLY A 67 18.67 0.53 4.16
N ARG A 68 17.71 0.66 3.24
CA ARG A 68 16.27 0.60 3.56
C ARG A 68 15.56 -0.49 2.79
N VAL A 69 14.60 -1.11 3.47
CA VAL A 69 13.68 -2.09 2.88
C VAL A 69 12.26 -1.52 2.92
N LEU A 70 11.53 -1.63 1.81
CA LEU A 70 10.11 -1.27 1.73
C LEU A 70 9.28 -2.54 1.51
N ILE A 71 8.36 -2.83 2.43
CA ILE A 71 7.38 -3.92 2.29
C ILE A 71 6.09 -3.32 1.77
N LEU A 72 5.65 -3.73 0.58
CA LEU A 72 4.44 -3.22 -0.04
C LEU A 72 3.20 -3.93 0.51
N ALA A 73 2.33 -3.19 1.16
CA ALA A 73 0.95 -3.56 1.47
C ALA A 73 0.02 -2.85 0.46
N TYR A 74 -0.34 -3.58 -0.60
CA TYR A 74 -1.04 -3.01 -1.76
C TYR A 74 -2.57 -2.90 -1.57
N PRO A 75 -3.30 -2.25 -2.50
CA PRO A 75 -4.75 -2.05 -2.42
C PRO A 75 -5.59 -3.33 -2.51
N ASP A 76 -6.91 -3.15 -2.60
CA ASP A 76 -7.95 -4.18 -2.56
C ASP A 76 -8.14 -4.98 -3.85
N ALA A 77 -7.46 -4.61 -4.95
CA ALA A 77 -7.62 -5.24 -6.24
C ALA A 77 -6.28 -5.67 -6.89
N GLY A 78 -6.36 -6.64 -7.78
CA GLY A 78 -5.19 -7.14 -8.52
C GLY A 78 -4.36 -8.12 -7.69
N ASN A 79 -3.06 -7.98 -7.76
CA ASN A 79 -2.05 -8.71 -7.00
C ASN A 79 -0.69 -7.98 -7.07
N MET A 80 0.38 -8.52 -6.47
CA MET A 80 1.68 -7.85 -6.45
C MET A 80 2.28 -7.58 -7.84
N SER A 81 1.86 -8.30 -8.88
CA SER A 81 2.40 -8.11 -10.24
C SER A 81 2.02 -6.77 -10.88
N TYR A 82 1.00 -6.10 -10.35
CA TYR A 82 0.61 -4.75 -10.77
C TYR A 82 1.63 -3.69 -10.35
N PHE A 83 2.47 -4.01 -9.36
CA PHE A 83 3.46 -3.09 -8.77
C PHE A 83 4.89 -3.36 -9.21
N VAL A 84 5.10 -4.20 -10.24
CA VAL A 84 6.45 -4.55 -10.73
C VAL A 84 7.25 -3.32 -11.14
N TYR A 85 6.66 -2.39 -11.91
CA TYR A 85 7.37 -1.17 -12.32
C TYR A 85 7.64 -0.22 -11.14
N HIS A 86 6.69 -0.05 -10.24
CA HIS A 86 6.88 0.76 -9.03
C HIS A 86 8.05 0.24 -8.20
N SER A 87 8.09 -1.09 -8.00
CA SER A 87 9.13 -1.75 -7.22
C SER A 87 10.51 -1.64 -7.89
N ALA A 88 10.57 -1.80 -9.22
CA ALA A 88 11.82 -1.64 -9.98
C ALA A 88 12.36 -0.22 -9.91
N ILE A 89 11.50 0.81 -9.94
CA ILE A 89 11.92 2.20 -9.78
C ILE A 89 12.47 2.45 -8.39
N PHE A 90 11.80 2.00 -7.32
CA PHE A 90 12.35 2.09 -5.97
C PHE A 90 13.70 1.35 -5.85
N ALA A 91 13.83 0.16 -6.44
CA ALA A 91 15.08 -0.60 -6.43
C ALA A 91 16.21 0.17 -7.13
N SER A 92 15.93 0.82 -8.27
CA SER A 92 16.88 1.68 -8.99
C SER A 92 17.30 2.93 -8.20
N GLN A 93 16.51 3.33 -7.20
CA GLN A 93 16.79 4.43 -6.28
C GLN A 93 17.40 3.98 -4.95
N GLY A 94 17.84 2.72 -4.87
CA GLY A 94 18.60 2.19 -3.73
C GLY A 94 17.77 1.57 -2.61
N TYR A 95 16.48 1.34 -2.80
CA TYR A 95 15.65 0.60 -1.85
C TYR A 95 15.67 -0.89 -2.17
N THR A 96 15.77 -1.74 -1.17
CA THR A 96 15.30 -3.12 -1.28
C THR A 96 13.78 -3.10 -1.19
N VAL A 97 13.08 -3.73 -2.14
CA VAL A 97 11.60 -3.75 -2.13
C VAL A 97 11.11 -5.17 -1.97
N VAL A 98 10.16 -5.37 -1.09
CA VAL A 98 9.50 -6.66 -0.86
C VAL A 98 8.04 -6.52 -1.22
N THR A 99 7.59 -7.30 -2.18
CA THR A 99 6.17 -7.41 -2.53
C THR A 99 5.69 -8.82 -2.22
N PHE A 100 4.44 -8.97 -1.85
CA PHE A 100 3.87 -10.28 -1.55
C PHE A 100 2.40 -10.30 -1.95
N ASP A 101 1.87 -11.48 -2.24
CA ASP A 101 0.43 -11.65 -2.43
C ASP A 101 -0.24 -11.98 -1.10
N TYR A 102 -1.31 -11.29 -0.73
CA TYR A 102 -2.17 -11.74 0.36
C TYR A 102 -2.71 -13.13 0.05
N ARG A 103 -3.07 -13.91 1.10
CA ARG A 103 -3.80 -15.17 0.89
C ARG A 103 -5.02 -14.97 -0.02
N GLY A 104 -5.24 -15.87 -0.97
CA GLY A 104 -6.30 -15.72 -1.96
C GLY A 104 -5.97 -14.82 -3.15
N PHE A 105 -4.85 -14.10 -3.15
CA PHE A 105 -4.34 -13.28 -4.26
C PHE A 105 -3.17 -13.98 -4.98
N GLY A 106 -2.93 -13.65 -6.23
CA GLY A 106 -1.80 -14.09 -7.04
C GLY A 106 -1.50 -15.56 -6.88
N LYS A 107 -0.30 -15.91 -6.40
CA LYS A 107 0.14 -17.30 -6.22
C LYS A 107 0.26 -17.71 -4.74
N SER A 108 -0.18 -16.87 -3.81
CA SER A 108 -0.32 -17.28 -2.40
C SER A 108 -1.38 -18.36 -2.22
N SER A 109 -1.37 -19.02 -1.06
CA SER A 109 -2.32 -20.08 -0.69
C SER A 109 -3.76 -19.70 -1.02
N ASP A 110 -4.54 -20.67 -1.42
CA ASP A 110 -5.98 -20.49 -1.62
C ASP A 110 -6.65 -20.04 -0.32
N PHE A 111 -7.54 -19.08 -0.46
CA PHE A 111 -8.37 -18.56 0.60
C PHE A 111 -9.72 -18.17 0.01
N GLU A 112 -10.80 -18.61 0.65
CA GLU A 112 -12.14 -18.29 0.18
C GLU A 112 -12.45 -16.82 0.48
N ILE A 113 -12.47 -16.00 -0.57
CA ILE A 113 -12.74 -14.56 -0.48
C ILE A 113 -14.19 -14.27 -0.85
N ASP A 114 -14.93 -13.76 0.11
CA ASP A 114 -16.18 -13.05 -0.13
C ASP A 114 -15.85 -11.62 -0.58
N LYS A 115 -16.09 -11.35 -1.85
CA LYS A 115 -15.68 -10.08 -2.49
C LYS A 115 -16.34 -8.83 -1.90
N ASP A 116 -17.42 -8.96 -1.14
CA ASP A 116 -18.07 -7.84 -0.45
C ASP A 116 -17.52 -7.61 0.96
N SER A 117 -16.62 -8.47 1.44
CA SER A 117 -16.07 -8.40 2.80
C SER A 117 -14.62 -7.94 2.80
N LEU A 118 -14.25 -7.16 3.81
CA LEU A 118 -12.86 -6.80 4.07
C LEU A 118 -12.28 -7.76 5.12
N TYR A 119 -11.17 -8.42 4.80
CA TYR A 119 -10.46 -9.36 5.67
C TYR A 119 -9.36 -8.62 6.43
N TYR A 120 -9.55 -8.44 7.73
CA TYR A 120 -8.76 -7.57 8.57
C TYR A 120 -7.60 -8.31 9.25
N ASN A 121 -7.93 -9.40 9.95
CA ASN A 121 -6.95 -10.17 10.70
C ASN A 121 -6.10 -11.04 9.78
N GLU A 122 -6.71 -11.65 8.80
CA GLU A 122 -6.09 -12.60 7.88
C GLU A 122 -4.96 -11.93 7.10
N PHE A 123 -5.24 -10.78 6.48
CA PHE A 123 -4.24 -10.04 5.71
C PHE A 123 -3.21 -9.35 6.62
N ALA A 124 -3.59 -8.95 7.83
CA ALA A 124 -2.64 -8.46 8.82
C ALA A 124 -1.66 -9.58 9.25
N THR A 125 -2.15 -10.83 9.38
CA THR A 125 -1.30 -11.99 9.67
C THR A 125 -0.30 -12.26 8.55
N ASP A 126 -0.73 -12.08 7.28
CA ASP A 126 0.16 -12.21 6.12
C ASP A 126 1.28 -11.15 6.15
N LEU A 127 0.93 -9.88 6.36
CA LEU A 127 1.90 -8.79 6.47
C LEU A 127 2.87 -9.00 7.65
N ILE A 128 2.38 -9.47 8.79
CA ILE A 128 3.23 -9.76 9.97
C ILE A 128 4.25 -10.84 9.62
N ALA A 129 3.82 -11.95 9.00
CA ALA A 129 4.71 -13.03 8.64
C ALA A 129 5.80 -12.58 7.66
N VAL A 130 5.43 -11.81 6.61
CA VAL A 130 6.40 -11.25 5.66
C VAL A 130 7.36 -10.28 6.36
N THR A 131 6.87 -9.44 7.26
CA THR A 131 7.72 -8.50 8.01
C THR A 131 8.70 -9.25 8.92
N ASP A 132 8.28 -10.33 9.57
CA ASP A 132 9.14 -11.16 10.43
C ASP A 132 10.27 -11.81 9.62
N GLU A 133 9.97 -12.33 8.44
CA GLU A 133 10.98 -12.89 7.52
C GLU A 133 11.96 -11.83 7.03
N VAL A 134 11.46 -10.65 6.66
CA VAL A 134 12.27 -9.52 6.22
C VAL A 134 13.22 -9.04 7.33
N ASN A 135 12.76 -8.97 8.59
CA ASN A 135 13.60 -8.61 9.73
C ASN A 135 14.72 -9.62 9.98
N GLN A 136 14.45 -10.91 9.79
CA GLN A 136 15.48 -11.95 9.93
C GLN A 136 16.54 -11.86 8.82
N LYS A 137 16.09 -11.53 7.60
CA LYS A 137 16.96 -11.47 6.42
C LYS A 137 17.79 -10.19 6.35
N PHE A 138 17.27 -9.05 6.81
CA PHE A 138 17.87 -7.72 6.65
C PHE A 138 18.11 -7.02 8.00
N GLN A 139 18.90 -7.66 8.89
CA GLN A 139 19.14 -7.18 10.27
C GLN A 139 19.81 -5.81 10.35
N ASP A 140 20.58 -5.43 9.34
CA ASP A 140 21.33 -4.17 9.30
C ASP A 140 20.62 -3.07 8.51
N LYS A 141 19.38 -3.31 8.02
CA LYS A 141 18.61 -2.34 7.25
C LYS A 141 17.44 -1.78 8.05
N GLN A 142 17.07 -0.53 7.76
CA GLN A 142 15.81 0.05 8.23
C GLN A 142 14.65 -0.55 7.46
N ILE A 143 13.61 -0.99 8.15
CA ILE A 143 12.45 -1.64 7.53
C ILE A 143 11.25 -0.70 7.59
N GLY A 144 10.67 -0.43 6.44
CA GLY A 144 9.47 0.36 6.30
C GLY A 144 8.32 -0.40 5.64
N ILE A 145 7.09 -0.01 5.96
CA ILE A 145 5.91 -0.44 5.24
C ILE A 145 5.51 0.66 4.26
N TRP A 146 5.34 0.27 3.00
CA TRP A 146 4.73 1.11 1.97
C TRP A 146 3.30 0.63 1.75
N ALA A 147 2.32 1.35 2.33
CA ALA A 147 0.94 0.92 2.37
C ALA A 147 0.03 1.82 1.52
N MET A 148 -0.85 1.19 0.74
CA MET A 148 -1.73 1.90 -0.19
C MET A 148 -3.19 1.47 0.01
N SER A 149 -4.11 2.44 0.19
CA SER A 149 -5.55 2.21 0.31
C SER A 149 -5.90 1.11 1.34
N MET A 150 -6.47 -0.04 0.95
CA MET A 150 -6.72 -1.17 1.84
C MET A 150 -5.45 -1.57 2.62
N GLY A 151 -4.28 -1.53 1.98
CA GLY A 151 -3.02 -1.83 2.64
C GLY A 151 -2.75 -0.97 3.87
N THR A 152 -3.26 0.28 3.92
CA THR A 152 -3.13 1.13 5.12
C THR A 152 -3.95 0.60 6.29
N ILE A 153 -5.15 0.03 6.02
CA ILE A 153 -5.97 -0.62 7.04
C ILE A 153 -5.22 -1.83 7.62
N ILE A 154 -4.64 -2.62 6.74
CA ILE A 154 -3.89 -3.84 7.11
C ILE A 154 -2.65 -3.48 7.93
N ALA A 155 -1.89 -2.45 7.51
CA ALA A 155 -0.72 -1.98 8.23
C ALA A 155 -1.06 -1.45 9.63
N VAL A 156 -2.13 -0.65 9.76
CA VAL A 156 -2.61 -0.18 11.05
C VAL A 156 -2.98 -1.35 11.96
N LYS A 157 -3.71 -2.34 11.44
CA LYS A 157 -4.10 -3.52 12.21
C LYS A 157 -2.91 -4.37 12.65
N ALA A 158 -1.93 -4.54 11.77
CA ALA A 158 -0.73 -5.32 12.06
C ALA A 158 0.20 -4.62 13.05
N PHE A 159 0.14 -3.28 13.16
CA PHE A 159 1.17 -2.47 13.82
C PHE A 159 1.49 -2.89 15.25
N GLY A 160 0.47 -3.26 16.04
CA GLY A 160 0.70 -3.73 17.41
C GLY A 160 1.63 -4.95 17.51
N SER A 161 1.65 -5.82 16.48
CA SER A 161 2.56 -6.97 16.37
C SER A 161 3.87 -6.63 15.67
N LEU A 162 3.96 -5.46 15.04
CA LEU A 162 5.11 -4.97 14.29
C LEU A 162 5.93 -3.92 15.07
N GLU A 163 5.52 -3.56 16.29
CA GLU A 163 6.26 -2.62 17.15
C GLU A 163 7.69 -3.13 17.38
N GLY A 164 8.67 -2.28 17.10
CA GLY A 164 10.10 -2.63 17.16
C GLY A 164 10.64 -3.44 15.99
N LYS A 165 9.80 -3.78 15.00
CA LYS A 165 10.18 -4.50 13.79
C LYS A 165 10.10 -3.62 12.53
N VAL A 166 9.46 -2.48 12.62
CA VAL A 166 9.26 -1.52 11.54
C VAL A 166 9.70 -0.15 12.02
N ASP A 167 10.55 0.53 11.24
CA ASP A 167 11.13 1.81 11.57
C ASP A 167 10.29 2.99 11.08
N PHE A 168 9.61 2.86 9.93
CA PHE A 168 8.82 3.94 9.33
C PHE A 168 7.67 3.40 8.47
N MET A 169 6.73 4.27 8.14
CA MET A 169 5.62 3.93 7.26
C MET A 169 5.43 5.05 6.22
N ILE A 170 5.35 4.67 4.95
CA ILE A 170 4.99 5.54 3.82
C ILE A 170 3.62 5.08 3.33
N THR A 171 2.69 6.00 3.17
CA THR A 171 1.32 5.63 2.84
C THR A 171 0.73 6.53 1.76
N GLU A 172 -0.19 5.97 0.99
CA GLU A 172 -0.99 6.71 0.04
C GLU A 172 -2.45 6.26 0.11
N GLY A 173 -3.39 7.20 0.03
CA GLY A 173 -4.79 6.87 0.20
C GLY A 173 -5.09 6.34 1.62
N PHE A 174 -4.58 7.01 2.65
CA PHE A 174 -4.65 6.54 4.04
C PHE A 174 -6.08 6.55 4.57
N VAL A 175 -6.53 5.41 5.04
CA VAL A 175 -7.86 5.24 5.66
C VAL A 175 -7.83 5.75 7.09
N SER A 176 -8.47 6.88 7.35
CA SER A 176 -8.59 7.47 8.70
C SER A 176 -9.64 6.80 9.56
N ASN A 177 -10.69 6.28 8.93
CA ASN A 177 -11.82 5.63 9.57
C ASN A 177 -12.49 4.66 8.61
N THR A 178 -12.55 3.39 8.96
CA THR A 178 -13.11 2.32 8.12
C THR A 178 -14.60 2.49 7.84
N TYR A 179 -15.37 3.07 8.76
CA TYR A 179 -16.81 3.33 8.54
C TYR A 179 -17.05 4.43 7.51
N LEU A 180 -16.24 5.51 7.53
CA LEU A 180 -16.32 6.56 6.51
C LEU A 180 -15.99 6.03 5.11
N ILE A 181 -15.05 5.08 5.03
CA ILE A 181 -14.73 4.46 3.74
C ILE A 181 -15.91 3.65 3.18
N VAL A 182 -16.62 2.90 4.03
CA VAL A 182 -17.83 2.17 3.62
C VAL A 182 -18.87 3.13 3.06
N GLU A 183 -19.19 4.20 3.81
CA GLU A 183 -20.17 5.21 3.43
C GLU A 183 -19.81 5.88 2.11
N ARG A 184 -18.59 6.44 2.01
CA ARG A 184 -18.12 7.14 0.80
C ARG A 184 -18.00 6.22 -0.41
N THR A 185 -17.53 4.99 -0.22
CA THR A 185 -17.43 4.03 -1.32
C THR A 185 -18.80 3.67 -1.85
N PHE A 186 -19.80 3.54 -0.98
CA PHE A 186 -21.17 3.34 -1.41
C PHE A 186 -21.70 4.57 -2.18
N GLU A 187 -21.50 5.78 -1.66
CA GLU A 187 -21.96 7.02 -2.31
C GLU A 187 -21.29 7.27 -3.66
N GLN A 188 -19.97 7.04 -3.75
CA GLN A 188 -19.19 7.35 -4.96
C GLN A 188 -19.24 6.25 -6.03
N LYS A 189 -19.35 4.99 -5.61
CA LYS A 189 -19.19 3.82 -6.50
C LYS A 189 -20.36 2.84 -6.45
N GLY A 190 -21.36 3.05 -5.58
CA GLY A 190 -22.44 2.08 -5.33
C GLY A 190 -21.96 0.74 -4.74
N LYS A 191 -20.75 0.71 -4.21
CA LYS A 191 -20.06 -0.49 -3.72
C LYS A 191 -20.38 -0.71 -2.24
N THR A 192 -20.88 -1.89 -1.90
CA THR A 192 -21.10 -2.29 -0.49
C THR A 192 -19.84 -2.95 0.06
N ILE A 193 -19.40 -2.54 1.26
CA ILE A 193 -18.28 -3.16 1.96
C ILE A 193 -18.78 -3.64 3.32
N ARG A 194 -18.64 -4.93 3.60
CA ARG A 194 -18.85 -5.49 4.93
C ARG A 194 -17.58 -5.44 5.75
N LEU A 195 -17.64 -4.78 6.91
CA LEU A 195 -16.51 -4.69 7.82
C LEU A 195 -16.56 -5.85 8.83
N PRO A 196 -15.42 -6.46 9.16
CA PRO A 196 -15.33 -7.40 10.27
C PRO A 196 -15.51 -6.68 11.62
N MET A 197 -15.81 -7.47 12.68
CA MET A 197 -16.04 -6.89 14.02
C MET A 197 -14.82 -6.14 14.56
N GLU A 198 -13.63 -6.55 14.21
CA GLU A 198 -12.34 -5.99 14.59
C GLU A 198 -12.18 -4.54 14.13
N SER A 199 -12.89 -4.12 13.08
CA SER A 199 -12.86 -2.73 12.60
C SER A 199 -13.32 -1.70 13.65
N ARG A 200 -14.04 -2.15 14.70
CA ARG A 200 -14.42 -1.30 15.85
C ARG A 200 -13.20 -0.80 16.64
N ALA A 201 -12.11 -1.57 16.63
CA ALA A 201 -10.87 -1.20 17.30
C ALA A 201 -9.98 -0.26 16.46
N TYR A 202 -10.29 -0.03 15.18
CA TYR A 202 -9.41 0.65 14.23
C TYR A 202 -8.85 1.98 14.74
N LEU A 203 -9.67 2.83 15.34
CA LEU A 203 -9.20 4.12 15.88
C LEU A 203 -8.29 3.97 17.10
N SER A 204 -8.42 2.89 17.87
CA SER A 204 -7.46 2.58 18.94
C SER A 204 -6.16 2.02 18.39
N ASP A 205 -6.23 1.16 17.37
CA ASP A 205 -5.07 0.61 16.69
C ASP A 205 -4.26 1.74 16.01
N LEU A 206 -4.93 2.69 15.36
CA LEU A 206 -4.29 3.86 14.77
C LEU A 206 -3.44 4.65 15.77
N LYS A 207 -3.90 4.81 17.01
CA LYS A 207 -3.18 5.52 18.07
C LYS A 207 -1.94 4.77 18.58
N THR A 208 -1.78 3.52 18.23
CA THR A 208 -0.58 2.74 18.60
C THR A 208 0.63 3.08 17.73
N ILE A 209 0.42 3.69 16.55
CA ILE A 209 1.51 4.06 15.64
C ILE A 209 2.39 5.13 16.28
N LYS A 210 3.67 4.79 16.51
CA LYS A 210 4.67 5.67 17.13
C LYS A 210 5.92 5.88 16.29
N ILE A 211 5.97 5.24 15.12
CA ILE A 211 7.05 5.40 14.15
C ILE A 211 6.75 6.58 13.21
N PRO A 212 7.77 7.18 12.57
CA PRO A 212 7.57 8.20 11.55
C PRO A 212 6.60 7.73 10.46
N LEU A 213 5.59 8.55 10.16
CA LEU A 213 4.55 8.27 9.17
C LEU A 213 4.50 9.39 8.14
N MET A 214 4.61 9.02 6.87
CA MET A 214 4.37 9.92 5.73
C MET A 214 3.08 9.53 5.02
N ILE A 215 2.22 10.51 4.73
CA ILE A 215 0.94 10.29 4.05
C ILE A 215 0.90 11.12 2.78
N PHE A 216 0.88 10.47 1.62
CA PHE A 216 0.52 11.11 0.36
C PHE A 216 -1.00 11.17 0.25
N ALA A 217 -1.54 12.38 0.04
CA ALA A 217 -2.98 12.63 -0.01
C ALA A 217 -3.33 13.43 -1.27
N ALA A 218 -4.13 12.81 -2.14
CA ALA A 218 -4.54 13.40 -3.40
C ALA A 218 -5.60 14.49 -3.19
N SER A 219 -5.51 15.58 -3.96
CA SER A 219 -6.41 16.72 -3.87
C SER A 219 -7.83 16.42 -4.34
N GLN A 220 -8.00 15.41 -5.22
CA GLN A 220 -9.26 15.03 -5.85
C GLN A 220 -9.82 13.71 -5.29
N ASP A 221 -9.15 13.09 -4.32
CA ASP A 221 -9.61 11.85 -3.69
C ASP A 221 -10.85 12.12 -2.84
N LYS A 222 -11.95 11.45 -3.18
CA LYS A 222 -13.23 11.56 -2.47
C LYS A 222 -13.47 10.41 -1.48
N ILE A 223 -12.59 9.42 -1.48
CA ILE A 223 -12.69 8.23 -0.61
C ILE A 223 -11.81 8.45 0.64
N THR A 224 -10.53 8.75 0.42
CA THR A 224 -9.54 9.03 1.48
C THR A 224 -9.02 10.45 1.32
N THR A 225 -9.79 11.40 1.84
CA THR A 225 -9.60 12.83 1.56
C THR A 225 -8.33 13.40 2.22
N TYR A 226 -7.85 14.53 1.69
CA TYR A 226 -6.75 15.26 2.31
C TYR A 226 -7.04 15.67 3.77
N GLU A 227 -8.28 16.05 4.07
CA GLU A 227 -8.73 16.38 5.43
C GLU A 227 -8.64 15.17 6.36
N ASP A 228 -8.92 13.97 5.87
CA ASP A 228 -8.74 12.73 6.64
C ASP A 228 -7.27 12.53 7.02
N ALA A 229 -6.35 12.73 6.08
CA ALA A 229 -4.91 12.66 6.34
C ALA A 229 -4.46 13.66 7.41
N LEU A 230 -4.98 14.90 7.35
CA LEU A 230 -4.73 15.91 8.38
C LEU A 230 -5.31 15.52 9.75
N ASN A 231 -6.44 14.82 9.79
CA ASN A 231 -7.04 14.32 11.02
C ASN A 231 -6.20 13.17 11.61
N VAL A 232 -5.69 12.26 10.78
CA VAL A 232 -4.74 11.22 11.22
C VAL A 232 -3.52 11.85 11.87
N LYS A 233 -2.93 12.88 11.24
CA LYS A 233 -1.78 13.62 11.80
C LYS A 233 -2.07 14.19 13.20
N LYS A 234 -3.32 14.56 13.51
CA LYS A 234 -3.72 15.05 14.86
C LYS A 234 -3.91 13.94 15.88
N ILE A 235 -4.23 12.72 15.41
CA ILE A 235 -4.58 11.58 16.28
C ILE A 235 -3.33 10.85 16.74
N ILE A 236 -2.36 10.64 15.84
CA ILE A 236 -1.14 9.91 16.15
C ILE A 236 -0.13 10.80 16.86
N SER A 237 0.64 10.20 17.78
CA SER A 237 1.69 10.91 18.55
C SER A 237 3.05 10.91 17.86
N ALA A 238 3.19 10.16 16.78
CA ALA A 238 4.42 10.06 16.01
C ALA A 238 4.70 11.29 15.16
N ASN A 239 5.93 11.43 14.65
CA ASN A 239 6.22 12.38 13.59
C ASN A 239 5.44 12.00 12.33
N CYS A 240 4.45 12.81 11.98
CA CYS A 240 3.59 12.58 10.82
C CYS A 240 3.66 13.75 9.86
N GLU A 241 4.04 13.45 8.63
CA GLU A 241 4.02 14.40 7.53
C GLU A 241 2.94 14.06 6.51
N VAL A 242 2.21 15.07 6.04
CA VAL A 242 1.18 14.91 5.01
C VAL A 242 1.61 15.69 3.78
N ILE A 243 1.81 14.99 2.68
CA ILE A 243 2.12 15.55 1.37
C ILE A 243 0.84 15.58 0.54
N ARG A 244 0.42 16.79 0.20
CA ARG A 244 -0.68 16.97 -0.75
C ARG A 244 -0.13 17.00 -2.15
N PHE A 245 -0.73 16.20 -3.06
CA PHE A 245 -0.44 16.26 -4.48
C PHE A 245 -1.72 16.50 -5.30
N ASP A 246 -1.57 17.03 -6.50
CA ASP A 246 -2.70 17.20 -7.40
C ASP A 246 -2.94 15.90 -8.19
N GLY A 247 -4.11 15.31 -8.00
CA GLY A 247 -4.45 14.02 -8.59
C GLY A 247 -5.60 13.32 -7.90
N GLU A 248 -5.88 12.12 -8.39
CA GLU A 248 -6.91 11.21 -7.89
C GLU A 248 -6.33 10.17 -6.92
N HIS A 249 -7.19 9.30 -6.37
CA HIS A 249 -6.83 8.20 -5.49
C HIS A 249 -5.71 7.34 -6.05
N LEU A 250 -4.61 7.16 -5.30
CA LEU A 250 -3.41 6.39 -5.68
C LEU A 250 -2.67 6.92 -6.94
N GLY A 251 -2.74 8.21 -7.18
CA GLY A 251 -2.07 8.89 -8.30
C GLY A 251 -0.69 9.46 -7.99
N GLY A 252 -0.13 9.18 -6.81
CA GLY A 252 1.10 9.83 -6.32
C GLY A 252 2.32 9.64 -7.22
N PHE A 253 2.47 8.47 -7.85
CA PHE A 253 3.54 8.22 -8.81
C PHE A 253 3.44 9.05 -10.09
N ASN A 254 2.26 9.58 -10.43
CA ASN A 254 2.05 10.49 -11.56
C ASN A 254 2.13 11.97 -11.14
N SER A 255 2.46 12.26 -9.89
CA SER A 255 2.50 13.63 -9.37
C SER A 255 3.84 14.32 -9.61
N GLY A 256 3.78 15.65 -9.65
CA GLY A 256 4.97 16.50 -9.88
C GLY A 256 5.38 16.61 -11.36
N ASP A 257 6.34 17.50 -11.60
CA ASP A 257 7.00 17.67 -12.89
C ASP A 257 8.25 16.76 -12.88
N GLY A 258 8.40 15.88 -13.83
CA GLY A 258 9.55 14.99 -13.92
C GLY A 258 9.21 13.59 -14.44
N GLU A 259 10.14 12.66 -14.24
CA GLU A 259 9.91 11.25 -14.59
C GLU A 259 8.90 10.60 -13.62
N TRP A 260 8.27 9.53 -14.09
CA TRP A 260 7.28 8.79 -13.33
C TRP A 260 7.86 8.27 -12.01
N GLY A 261 7.27 8.69 -10.88
CA GLY A 261 7.71 8.36 -9.52
C GLY A 261 8.83 9.25 -8.97
N GLU A 262 9.45 10.12 -9.75
CA GLU A 262 10.59 10.95 -9.29
C GLU A 262 10.21 11.84 -8.11
N TYR A 263 9.16 12.62 -8.25
CA TYR A 263 8.67 13.48 -7.16
C TYR A 263 8.29 12.66 -5.91
N TYR A 264 7.56 11.58 -6.10
CA TYR A 264 7.11 10.70 -5.01
C TYR A 264 8.28 10.17 -4.19
N ILE A 265 9.30 9.63 -4.86
CA ILE A 265 10.50 9.08 -4.20
C ILE A 265 11.38 10.19 -3.61
N SER A 266 11.47 11.35 -4.24
CA SER A 266 12.24 12.50 -3.72
C SER A 266 11.68 12.98 -2.37
N GLU A 267 10.34 13.06 -2.24
CA GLU A 267 9.68 13.42 -0.99
C GLU A 267 9.89 12.35 0.10
N ILE A 268 9.84 11.07 -0.26
CA ILE A 268 10.17 9.97 0.65
C ILE A 268 11.61 10.08 1.14
N ASN A 269 12.55 10.31 0.23
CA ASN A 269 13.97 10.46 0.58
C ASN A 269 14.19 11.66 1.51
N ARG A 270 13.55 12.80 1.23
CA ARG A 270 13.58 13.99 2.07
C ARG A 270 13.08 13.69 3.49
N PHE A 271 11.92 13.05 3.59
CA PHE A 271 11.31 12.69 4.87
C PHE A 271 12.16 11.71 5.67
N LEU A 272 12.64 10.65 5.03
CA LEU A 272 13.43 9.62 5.71
C LEU A 272 14.82 10.16 6.12
N ASN A 273 15.48 10.96 5.28
CA ASN A 273 16.76 11.55 5.64
C ASN A 273 16.64 12.60 6.77
N GLY A 274 15.48 13.27 6.89
CA GLY A 274 15.18 14.14 8.01
C GLY A 274 14.97 13.42 9.34
N ASN A 275 14.40 12.20 9.30
CA ASN A 275 14.16 11.36 10.49
C ASN A 275 15.36 10.46 10.83
N TYR A 276 16.11 10.03 9.82
CA TYR A 276 17.22 9.08 9.93
C TYR A 276 18.43 9.61 9.14
N PRO A 277 19.16 10.63 9.66
CA PRO A 277 20.32 11.16 8.96
C PRO A 277 21.37 10.06 8.80
N SER A 278 21.89 9.88 7.58
CA SER A 278 22.92 8.88 7.30
C SER A 278 24.18 9.17 8.11
N ASN A 279 24.84 8.14 8.64
CA ASN A 279 26.12 8.29 9.36
C ASN A 279 27.23 8.94 8.52
N GLN A 280 27.10 9.05 7.19
CA GLN A 280 28.04 9.77 6.32
C GLN A 280 28.01 11.29 6.54
N ALA A 281 26.92 11.87 7.04
CA ALA A 281 26.84 13.29 7.37
C ALA A 281 27.54 13.61 8.72
N ALA A 282 27.74 12.63 9.57
CA ALA A 282 28.46 12.81 10.85
C ALA A 282 29.99 12.91 10.67
N THR A 283 30.55 12.22 9.65
CA THR A 283 31.98 12.29 9.32
C THR A 283 32.40 13.59 8.64
N ALA A 284 31.48 14.24 7.91
CA ALA A 284 31.80 15.52 7.26
C ALA A 284 31.85 16.72 8.22
N LYS A 285 31.17 16.64 9.37
CA LYS A 285 31.23 17.70 10.40
C LYS A 285 32.39 17.57 11.38
N GLY A 286 33.11 16.45 11.35
CA GLY A 286 34.29 16.20 12.21
C GLY A 286 35.64 16.67 11.61
N ILE A 287 35.65 17.14 10.36
CA ILE A 287 36.91 17.55 9.66
C ILE A 287 37.09 19.09 9.64
N GLU A 288 36.12 19.89 10.10
CA GLU A 288 36.25 21.35 10.16
C GLU A 288 36.60 21.91 11.56
N SER A 289 37.05 21.08 12.49
CA SER A 289 37.50 21.53 13.82
C SER A 289 38.82 20.85 14.25
N GLU A 290 39.89 21.09 13.52
CA GLU A 290 41.27 21.03 13.98
C GLU A 290 42.09 22.17 13.37
#